data_38aaad93d03ed9c9c73d35acc0a50864
#
_entry.id   38aaad93d03ed9c9c73d35acc0a50864
#
_cell.length_a   1.000
_cell.length_b   1.000
_cell.length_c   1.000
_cell.angle_alpha   90.00
_cell.angle_beta   90.00
_cell.angle_gamma   90.00
#
_symmetry.space_group_name_H-M   'P 1'
#
loop_
_entity.id
_entity.type
_entity.pdbx_description
1 polymer ?
#
loop_
_entity_poly.entity_id
_entity_poly.type
_entity_poly.pdbx_seq_one_letter_code
_entity_poly.pdbx_strand_id
1 'polypeptide(L)'
;FNYIRRNVDSGCQHSDSLQIDTIKSFRNLKSFFESAKLKEEEKWLTDNKIDIVISDVASLPMKAAGNLKIPAILIGNFTWHDIYSHFPEAKTETYLIQSLAEEYSQATLQILPQCHLDNKIIHHQKEVGFIANNGKNIRNDLISLLGKTAENKTLVFIYLGEHGTRMVNWGNLRNNKDCLFLSRDPIKH
;
A
#
# COMPACT_ATOMS: atom_id res chain seq x y z
N PHE A 1 22.43 5.89 6.84
CA PHE A 1 21.14 5.19 6.93
C PHE A 1 21.33 3.90 7.71
N ASN A 2 20.54 3.72 8.79
CA ASN A 2 20.45 2.44 9.50
C ASN A 2 19.18 1.76 9.06
N TYR A 3 19.28 0.61 8.36
CA TYR A 3 18.14 -0.19 7.97
C TYR A 3 17.82 -1.20 9.07
N ILE A 4 16.57 -1.15 9.58
CA ILE A 4 16.09 -2.08 10.60
C ILE A 4 14.81 -2.73 10.08
N ARG A 5 14.81 -4.05 10.02
CA ARG A 5 13.61 -4.80 9.60
C ARG A 5 12.68 -5.00 10.81
N ARG A 6 11.50 -4.36 10.76
CA ARG A 6 10.47 -4.45 11.81
C ARG A 6 9.11 -4.65 11.17
N ASN A 7 8.20 -5.29 11.88
CA ASN A 7 6.81 -5.42 11.46
C ASN A 7 5.96 -4.40 12.19
N VAL A 8 5.64 -3.29 11.52
CA VAL A 8 4.85 -2.17 12.04
C VAL A 8 3.45 -2.07 11.44
N ASP A 9 3.04 -3.07 10.68
CA ASP A 9 1.76 -3.11 9.97
C ASP A 9 1.25 -4.54 9.82
N SER A 10 -0.07 -4.74 9.85
CA SER A 10 -0.70 -6.04 9.55
C SER A 10 -0.97 -6.22 8.05
N GLY A 11 -1.16 -5.12 7.31
CA GLY A 11 -1.57 -5.15 5.92
C GLY A 11 -2.88 -5.91 5.68
N CYS A 12 -3.20 -6.18 4.42
CA CYS A 12 -4.26 -7.11 4.04
C CYS A 12 -3.68 -8.47 3.62
N GLN A 13 -4.44 -9.52 3.84
CA GLN A 13 -4.09 -10.86 3.39
C GLN A 13 -4.69 -11.12 2.00
N HIS A 14 -3.86 -11.51 1.07
CA HIS A 14 -4.26 -11.79 -0.29
C HIS A 14 -4.38 -13.29 -0.52
N SER A 15 -5.49 -13.72 -1.11
CA SER A 15 -5.64 -15.07 -1.67
C SER A 15 -5.13 -15.14 -3.12
N ASP A 16 -5.15 -14.00 -3.81
CA ASP A 16 -4.65 -13.79 -5.17
C ASP A 16 -4.32 -12.30 -5.35
N SER A 17 -3.61 -11.91 -6.41
CA SER A 17 -3.26 -10.50 -6.68
C SER A 17 -4.47 -9.56 -6.82
N LEU A 18 -5.63 -10.10 -7.15
CA LEU A 18 -6.88 -9.36 -7.31
C LEU A 18 -7.92 -9.67 -6.23
N GLN A 19 -7.60 -10.52 -5.25
CA GLN A 19 -8.55 -10.94 -4.24
C GLN A 19 -7.96 -10.89 -2.84
N ILE A 20 -8.66 -10.20 -1.95
CA ILE A 20 -8.33 -10.09 -0.53
C ILE A 20 -9.15 -11.12 0.26
N ASP A 21 -8.49 -11.85 1.15
CA ASP A 21 -9.14 -12.66 2.19
C ASP A 21 -9.47 -11.74 3.38
N THR A 22 -10.68 -11.18 3.38
CA THR A 22 -11.11 -10.18 4.37
C THR A 22 -11.18 -10.77 5.77
N ILE A 23 -11.67 -12.01 5.92
CA ILE A 23 -11.75 -12.70 7.21
C ILE A 23 -10.36 -12.88 7.83
N LYS A 24 -9.41 -13.37 7.03
CA LYS A 24 -8.04 -13.54 7.49
C LYS A 24 -7.36 -12.21 7.78
N SER A 25 -7.66 -11.18 6.99
CA SER A 25 -7.17 -9.82 7.20
C SER A 25 -7.61 -9.28 8.57
N PHE A 26 -8.89 -9.38 8.91
CA PHE A 26 -9.40 -8.94 10.22
C PHE A 26 -8.82 -9.75 11.38
N ARG A 27 -8.66 -11.06 11.21
CA ARG A 27 -8.01 -11.91 12.24
C ARG A 27 -6.57 -11.45 12.51
N ASN A 28 -5.80 -11.17 11.46
CA ASN A 28 -4.43 -10.70 11.59
C ASN A 28 -4.38 -9.29 12.20
N LEU A 29 -5.27 -8.39 11.80
CA LEU A 29 -5.37 -7.06 12.37
C LEU A 29 -5.65 -7.12 13.88
N LYS A 30 -6.60 -7.97 14.30
CA LYS A 30 -6.90 -8.19 15.71
C LYS A 30 -5.67 -8.67 16.48
N SER A 31 -5.01 -9.71 15.99
CA SER A 31 -3.78 -10.23 16.60
C SER A 31 -2.67 -9.19 16.67
N PHE A 32 -2.59 -8.32 15.66
CA PHE A 32 -1.61 -7.23 15.64
C PHE A 32 -1.88 -6.22 16.77
N PHE A 33 -3.13 -5.77 16.97
CA PHE A 33 -3.50 -4.87 18.05
C PHE A 33 -3.33 -5.48 19.45
N GLU A 34 -3.59 -6.78 19.60
CA GLU A 34 -3.41 -7.51 20.86
C GLU A 34 -1.93 -7.77 21.21
N SER A 35 -1.01 -7.48 20.31
CA SER A 35 0.42 -7.68 20.50
C SER A 35 1.09 -6.53 21.29
N ALA A 36 2.30 -6.76 21.79
CA ALA A 36 3.08 -5.74 22.50
C ALA A 36 3.76 -4.71 21.60
N LYS A 37 3.49 -4.71 20.30
CA LYS A 37 4.21 -3.90 19.28
C LYS A 37 4.18 -2.40 19.54
N LEU A 38 3.06 -1.86 20.05
CA LEU A 38 2.99 -0.44 20.37
C LEU A 38 4.03 -0.03 21.42
N LYS A 39 4.14 -0.81 22.51
CA LYS A 39 5.14 -0.55 23.57
C LYS A 39 6.58 -0.72 23.07
N GLU A 40 6.79 -1.70 22.21
CA GLU A 40 8.10 -1.92 21.57
C GLU A 40 8.47 -0.75 20.67
N GLU A 41 7.51 -0.19 19.92
CA GLU A 41 7.72 0.96 19.06
C GLU A 41 8.00 2.22 19.86
N GLU A 42 7.19 2.51 20.88
CA GLU A 42 7.40 3.64 21.79
C GLU A 42 8.79 3.59 22.46
N LYS A 43 9.17 2.41 22.97
CA LYS A 43 10.50 2.22 23.54
C LYS A 43 11.59 2.49 22.51
N TRP A 44 11.46 1.96 21.31
CA TRP A 44 12.45 2.14 20.26
C TRP A 44 12.60 3.61 19.84
N LEU A 45 11.49 4.33 19.66
CA LEU A 45 11.49 5.75 19.34
C LEU A 45 12.21 6.57 20.44
N THR A 46 11.96 6.24 21.70
CA THR A 46 12.57 6.89 22.85
C THR A 46 14.09 6.60 22.95
N ASP A 47 14.47 5.33 22.86
CA ASP A 47 15.87 4.89 22.99
C ASP A 47 16.75 5.48 21.88
N ASN A 48 16.19 5.68 20.69
CA ASN A 48 16.89 6.24 19.54
C ASN A 48 16.73 7.76 19.39
N LYS A 49 16.05 8.42 20.34
CA LYS A 49 15.84 9.89 20.36
C LYS A 49 15.30 10.42 19.04
N ILE A 50 14.23 9.81 18.56
CA ILE A 50 13.61 10.17 17.28
C ILE A 50 12.87 11.50 17.41
N ASP A 51 13.17 12.46 16.53
CA ASP A 51 12.56 13.80 16.51
C ASP A 51 11.34 13.89 15.61
N ILE A 52 11.21 13.01 14.61
CA ILE A 52 10.11 12.99 13.66
C ILE A 52 9.90 11.57 13.13
N VAL A 53 8.65 11.18 12.96
CA VAL A 53 8.26 9.91 12.34
C VAL A 53 7.66 10.17 10.98
N ILE A 54 8.08 9.42 9.97
CA ILE A 54 7.46 9.40 8.63
C ILE A 54 7.04 7.96 8.35
N SER A 55 5.77 7.75 8.05
CA SER A 55 5.22 6.42 7.75
C SER A 55 4.57 6.41 6.37
N ASP A 56 4.82 5.34 5.64
CA ASP A 56 4.08 4.99 4.44
C ASP A 56 2.98 4.00 4.85
N VAL A 57 1.76 4.50 4.95
CA VAL A 57 0.49 3.82 5.29
C VAL A 57 0.40 3.23 6.70
N ALA A 58 1.46 2.73 7.33
CA ALA A 58 1.36 2.07 8.65
C ALA A 58 0.82 3.01 9.75
N SER A 59 -0.18 2.53 10.54
CA SER A 59 -0.84 3.31 11.60
C SER A 59 -0.10 3.28 12.94
N LEU A 60 0.50 2.14 13.28
CA LEU A 60 1.20 1.96 14.57
C LEU A 60 2.26 3.04 14.86
N PRO A 61 3.14 3.44 13.90
CA PRO A 61 4.10 4.49 14.15
C PRO A 61 3.45 5.85 14.44
N MET A 62 2.25 6.12 13.87
CA MET A 62 1.48 7.34 14.17
C MET A 62 1.04 7.35 15.63
N LYS A 63 0.48 6.22 16.13
CA LYS A 63 0.06 6.08 17.52
C LYS A 63 1.22 6.20 18.49
N ALA A 64 2.32 5.50 18.22
CA ALA A 64 3.51 5.54 19.06
C ALA A 64 4.09 6.95 19.16
N ALA A 65 4.22 7.65 18.02
CA ALA A 65 4.71 9.02 17.98
C ALA A 65 3.76 9.98 18.73
N GLY A 66 2.43 9.85 18.54
CA GLY A 66 1.44 10.67 19.23
C GLY A 66 1.51 10.52 20.75
N ASN A 67 1.65 9.29 21.27
CA ASN A 67 1.80 9.02 22.70
C ASN A 67 3.06 9.67 23.29
N LEU A 68 4.12 9.76 22.49
CA LEU A 68 5.40 10.38 22.88
C LEU A 68 5.49 11.88 22.54
N LYS A 69 4.45 12.46 21.93
CA LYS A 69 4.41 13.85 21.43
C LYS A 69 5.49 14.15 20.39
N ILE A 70 5.85 13.17 19.60
CA ILE A 70 6.78 13.31 18.46
C ILE A 70 5.93 13.64 17.22
N PRO A 71 6.31 14.65 16.42
CA PRO A 71 5.63 14.94 15.15
C PRO A 71 5.64 13.72 14.22
N ALA A 72 4.47 13.41 13.62
CA ALA A 72 4.32 12.25 12.75
C ALA A 72 3.67 12.64 11.42
N ILE A 73 4.31 12.26 10.31
CA ILE A 73 3.85 12.52 8.95
C ILE A 73 3.46 11.19 8.31
N LEU A 74 2.21 11.09 7.89
CA LEU A 74 1.74 9.99 7.05
C LEU A 74 1.89 10.38 5.58
N ILE A 75 2.52 9.53 4.78
CA ILE A 75 2.58 9.69 3.32
C ILE A 75 1.88 8.49 2.70
N GLY A 76 0.78 8.70 2.01
CA GLY A 76 0.06 7.59 1.40
C GLY A 76 -1.24 8.04 0.74
N ASN A 77 -1.64 7.31 -0.28
CA ASN A 77 -2.87 7.58 -1.04
C ASN A 77 -4.11 6.90 -0.45
N PHE A 78 -3.97 6.14 0.61
CA PHE A 78 -5.04 5.55 1.41
C PHE A 78 -4.56 5.33 2.85
N THR A 79 -5.49 5.00 3.75
CA THR A 79 -5.19 4.44 5.06
C THR A 79 -5.79 3.03 5.18
N TRP A 80 -5.27 2.20 6.07
CA TRP A 80 -5.92 0.91 6.34
C TRP A 80 -7.33 1.08 6.88
N HIS A 81 -7.62 2.17 7.57
CA HIS A 81 -8.99 2.48 7.96
C HIS A 81 -9.92 2.58 6.75
N ASP A 82 -9.50 3.28 5.67
CA ASP A 82 -10.31 3.42 4.46
C ASP A 82 -10.58 2.06 3.82
N ILE A 83 -9.56 1.20 3.74
CA ILE A 83 -9.68 -0.12 3.13
C ILE A 83 -10.57 -1.04 3.99
N TYR A 84 -10.25 -1.20 5.27
CA TYR A 84 -10.95 -2.12 6.17
C TYR A 84 -12.41 -1.73 6.40
N SER A 85 -12.74 -0.43 6.39
CA SER A 85 -14.12 0.07 6.56
C SER A 85 -15.07 -0.38 5.46
N HIS A 86 -14.55 -0.76 4.29
CA HIS A 86 -15.34 -1.25 3.16
C HIS A 86 -15.54 -2.76 3.16
N PHE A 87 -14.87 -3.49 4.03
CA PHE A 87 -15.06 -4.95 4.11
C PHE A 87 -16.33 -5.31 4.87
N PRO A 88 -17.00 -6.44 4.54
CA PRO A 88 -18.23 -6.87 5.21
C PRO A 88 -18.10 -6.99 6.73
N GLU A 89 -16.93 -7.46 7.20
CA GLU A 89 -16.63 -7.69 8.61
C GLU A 89 -16.53 -6.39 9.42
N ALA A 90 -16.36 -5.23 8.78
CA ALA A 90 -16.33 -3.93 9.47
C ALA A 90 -17.58 -3.67 10.31
N LYS A 91 -18.73 -4.23 9.91
CA LYS A 91 -20.00 -4.09 10.61
C LYS A 91 -20.00 -4.79 11.98
N THR A 92 -19.24 -5.85 12.14
CA THR A 92 -19.15 -6.64 13.36
C THR A 92 -17.88 -6.35 14.16
N GLU A 93 -16.79 -5.98 13.48
CA GLU A 93 -15.48 -5.69 14.07
C GLU A 93 -15.26 -4.16 14.21
N THR A 94 -16.31 -3.43 14.63
CA THR A 94 -16.31 -1.97 14.71
C THR A 94 -15.19 -1.41 15.59
N TYR A 95 -14.80 -2.13 16.64
CA TYR A 95 -13.72 -1.71 17.52
C TYR A 95 -12.35 -1.68 16.82
N LEU A 96 -12.10 -2.59 15.87
CA LEU A 96 -10.85 -2.59 15.09
C LEU A 96 -10.80 -1.39 14.13
N ILE A 97 -11.93 -1.06 13.51
CA ILE A 97 -12.06 0.11 12.65
C ILE A 97 -11.82 1.39 13.47
N GLN A 98 -12.43 1.48 14.65
CA GLN A 98 -12.23 2.61 15.55
C GLN A 98 -10.78 2.71 16.01
N SER A 99 -10.14 1.59 16.35
CA SER A 99 -8.72 1.56 16.75
C SER A 99 -7.82 2.07 15.62
N LEU A 100 -8.06 1.67 14.37
CA LEU A 100 -7.34 2.22 13.22
C LEU A 100 -7.54 3.75 13.10
N ALA A 101 -8.79 4.22 13.24
CA ALA A 101 -9.08 5.65 13.20
C ALA A 101 -8.33 6.42 14.30
N GLU A 102 -8.32 5.90 15.52
CA GLU A 102 -7.61 6.49 16.65
C GLU A 102 -6.09 6.54 16.41
N GLU A 103 -5.49 5.49 15.85
CA GLU A 103 -4.06 5.49 15.53
C GLU A 103 -3.73 6.55 14.47
N TYR A 104 -4.49 6.60 13.37
CA TYR A 104 -4.27 7.59 12.32
C TYR A 104 -4.54 9.02 12.76
N SER A 105 -5.47 9.24 13.68
CA SER A 105 -5.78 10.59 14.20
C SER A 105 -4.58 11.25 14.91
N GLN A 106 -3.56 10.47 15.28
CA GLN A 106 -2.33 10.99 15.91
C GLN A 106 -1.35 11.57 14.89
N ALA A 107 -1.58 11.41 13.59
CA ALA A 107 -0.73 12.02 12.57
C ALA A 107 -0.81 13.55 12.63
N THR A 108 0.33 14.21 12.68
CA THR A 108 0.43 15.68 12.65
C THR A 108 0.09 16.24 11.26
N LEU A 109 0.44 15.49 10.23
CA LEU A 109 0.22 15.84 8.83
C LEU A 109 0.05 14.58 8.00
N GLN A 110 -0.87 14.60 7.03
CA GLN A 110 -0.90 13.64 5.94
C GLN A 110 -0.49 14.32 4.62
N ILE A 111 0.44 13.73 3.91
CA ILE A 111 0.76 14.07 2.53
C ILE A 111 0.00 13.10 1.62
N LEU A 112 -0.88 13.64 0.79
CA LEU A 112 -1.74 12.91 -0.13
C LEU A 112 -1.15 12.97 -1.54
N PRO A 113 -0.51 11.90 -2.03
CA PRO A 113 -0.13 11.80 -3.44
C PRO A 113 -1.36 11.77 -4.34
N GLN A 114 -1.19 12.12 -5.61
CA GLN A 114 -2.28 12.04 -6.59
C GLN A 114 -2.89 10.62 -6.65
N CYS A 115 -4.19 10.53 -6.92
CA CYS A 115 -4.99 9.30 -6.87
C CYS A 115 -5.18 8.74 -5.45
N HIS A 116 -5.35 9.61 -4.46
CA HIS A 116 -5.68 9.21 -3.09
C HIS A 116 -7.17 8.96 -2.89
N LEU A 117 -7.50 8.24 -1.83
CA LEU A 117 -8.84 8.15 -1.27
C LEU A 117 -9.08 9.34 -0.34
N ASP A 118 -10.31 9.85 -0.34
CA ASP A 118 -10.71 10.89 0.61
C ASP A 118 -10.87 10.26 1.99
N ASN A 119 -10.17 10.80 2.98
CA ASN A 119 -10.41 10.47 4.38
C ASN A 119 -10.54 11.75 5.21
N LYS A 120 -11.22 11.63 6.37
CA LYS A 120 -11.48 12.76 7.29
C LYS A 120 -10.89 12.55 8.68
N ILE A 121 -10.11 11.48 8.86
CA ILE A 121 -9.56 11.12 10.17
C ILE A 121 -8.39 12.03 10.52
N ILE A 122 -7.55 12.33 9.52
CA ILE A 122 -6.40 13.20 9.70
C ILE A 122 -6.78 14.60 9.28
N HIS A 123 -6.78 15.55 10.23
CA HIS A 123 -7.30 16.90 9.98
C HIS A 123 -6.38 17.78 9.13
N HIS A 124 -5.08 17.59 9.25
CA HIS A 124 -4.10 18.36 8.49
C HIS A 124 -3.60 17.54 7.30
N GLN A 125 -4.02 17.95 6.12
CA GLN A 125 -3.71 17.24 4.87
C GLN A 125 -3.09 18.19 3.86
N LYS A 126 -2.17 17.68 3.05
CA LYS A 126 -1.57 18.41 1.93
C LYS A 126 -1.51 17.51 0.71
N GLU A 127 -2.22 17.88 -0.33
CA GLU A 127 -2.14 17.22 -1.63
C GLU A 127 -0.84 17.57 -2.35
N VAL A 128 -0.28 16.57 -3.03
CA VAL A 128 0.90 16.70 -3.88
C VAL A 128 0.67 15.93 -5.19
N GLY A 129 1.52 16.17 -6.18
CA GLY A 129 1.52 15.38 -7.41
C GLY A 129 1.98 13.94 -7.19
N PHE A 130 2.20 13.20 -8.26
CA PHE A 130 2.75 11.85 -8.16
C PHE A 130 4.13 11.85 -7.51
N ILE A 131 4.32 10.95 -6.55
CA ILE A 131 5.63 10.68 -5.96
C ILE A 131 6.26 9.56 -6.78
N ALA A 132 7.02 9.92 -7.80
CA ALA A 132 7.66 8.97 -8.70
C ALA A 132 8.94 9.55 -9.29
N ASN A 133 9.84 8.67 -9.69
CA ASN A 133 10.99 9.06 -10.49
C ASN A 133 10.55 9.32 -11.94
N ASN A 134 11.19 10.26 -12.61
CA ASN A 134 10.98 10.49 -14.03
C ASN A 134 11.43 9.25 -14.83
N GLY A 135 10.50 8.66 -15.55
CA GLY A 135 10.80 7.57 -16.48
C GLY A 135 11.61 8.05 -17.69
N LYS A 136 12.32 7.14 -18.32
CA LYS A 136 12.95 7.36 -19.62
C LYS A 136 12.07 6.76 -20.72
N ASN A 137 11.99 7.43 -21.86
CA ASN A 137 11.35 6.82 -23.02
C ASN A 137 12.29 5.77 -23.62
N ILE A 138 11.98 4.49 -23.39
CA ILE A 138 12.76 3.34 -23.87
C ILE A 138 12.04 2.60 -25.02
N ARG A 139 11.07 3.23 -25.69
CA ARG A 139 10.26 2.59 -26.73
C ARG A 139 11.14 2.02 -27.86
N ASN A 140 12.12 2.78 -28.33
CA ASN A 140 13.00 2.32 -29.40
C ASN A 140 13.86 1.13 -28.98
N ASP A 141 14.34 1.11 -27.75
CA ASP A 141 15.10 -0.01 -27.21
C ASP A 141 14.23 -1.28 -27.14
N LEU A 142 12.97 -1.12 -26.70
CA LEU A 142 12.00 -2.22 -26.67
C LEU A 142 11.66 -2.73 -28.07
N ILE A 143 11.45 -1.84 -29.05
CA ILE A 143 11.22 -2.24 -30.45
C ILE A 143 12.41 -2.99 -31.00
N SER A 144 13.63 -2.54 -30.72
CA SER A 144 14.86 -3.21 -31.14
C SER A 144 14.96 -4.63 -30.55
N LEU A 145 14.54 -4.81 -29.32
CA LEU A 145 14.55 -6.11 -28.63
C LEU A 145 13.43 -7.04 -29.13
N LEU A 146 12.21 -6.51 -29.34
CA LEU A 146 10.99 -7.28 -29.65
C LEU A 146 10.78 -7.50 -31.16
N GLY A 147 11.53 -6.79 -31.99
CA GLY A 147 11.44 -6.86 -33.42
C GLY A 147 10.30 -6.06 -34.06
N LYS A 148 10.19 -6.13 -35.40
CA LYS A 148 9.25 -5.34 -36.20
C LYS A 148 7.78 -5.49 -35.81
N THR A 149 7.41 -6.60 -35.19
CA THR A 149 6.03 -6.84 -34.70
C THR A 149 5.57 -5.85 -33.64
N ALA A 150 6.52 -5.17 -32.97
CA ALA A 150 6.24 -4.19 -31.93
C ALA A 150 6.11 -2.74 -32.44
N GLU A 151 6.57 -2.45 -33.67
CA GLU A 151 6.67 -1.06 -34.19
C GLU A 151 5.31 -0.33 -34.17
N ASN A 152 4.27 -0.98 -34.64
CA ASN A 152 2.94 -0.39 -34.79
C ASN A 152 1.95 -0.84 -33.71
N LYS A 153 2.46 -1.41 -32.60
CA LYS A 153 1.60 -1.86 -31.50
C LYS A 153 1.68 -0.97 -30.27
N THR A 154 0.58 -0.92 -29.54
CA THR A 154 0.58 -0.38 -28.18
C THR A 154 1.30 -1.36 -27.26
N LEU A 155 2.38 -0.91 -26.61
CA LEU A 155 3.08 -1.72 -25.62
C LEU A 155 2.39 -1.57 -24.28
N VAL A 156 1.92 -2.68 -23.71
CA VAL A 156 1.21 -2.73 -22.43
C VAL A 156 2.02 -3.55 -21.45
N PHE A 157 2.56 -2.92 -20.41
CA PHE A 157 3.24 -3.63 -19.34
C PHE A 157 2.23 -4.04 -18.26
N ILE A 158 2.21 -5.32 -17.90
CA ILE A 158 1.34 -5.89 -16.88
C ILE A 158 2.19 -6.37 -15.71
N TYR A 159 1.92 -5.82 -14.53
CA TYR A 159 2.49 -6.27 -13.28
C TYR A 159 1.39 -6.28 -12.19
N LEU A 160 1.10 -7.43 -11.65
CA LEU A 160 0.04 -7.65 -10.67
C LEU A 160 0.59 -8.07 -9.28
N GLY A 161 1.84 -7.75 -8.99
CA GLY A 161 2.47 -8.14 -7.73
C GLY A 161 2.89 -9.61 -7.70
N GLU A 162 3.16 -10.12 -6.50
CA GLU A 162 3.75 -11.45 -6.28
C GLU A 162 2.74 -12.49 -5.76
N HIS A 163 1.48 -12.10 -5.57
CA HIS A 163 0.46 -12.96 -4.95
C HIS A 163 -0.17 -14.00 -5.88
N GLY A 164 0.22 -14.01 -7.15
CA GLY A 164 -0.34 -14.90 -8.16
C GLY A 164 -1.49 -14.27 -8.97
N THR A 165 -1.82 -14.89 -10.07
CA THR A 165 -2.77 -14.35 -11.07
C THR A 165 -3.78 -15.39 -11.52
N ARG A 166 -4.14 -16.35 -10.65
CA ARG A 166 -5.01 -17.51 -10.99
C ARG A 166 -6.41 -17.07 -11.43
N MET A 167 -6.90 -15.95 -10.88
CA MET A 167 -8.24 -15.42 -11.17
C MET A 167 -8.29 -14.54 -12.43
N VAL A 168 -7.14 -14.27 -13.05
CA VAL A 168 -7.08 -13.43 -14.27
C VAL A 168 -7.36 -14.26 -15.50
N ASN A 169 -8.39 -13.91 -16.26
CA ASN A 169 -8.66 -14.53 -17.56
C ASN A 169 -7.76 -13.93 -18.64
N TRP A 170 -6.57 -14.50 -18.78
CA TRP A 170 -5.58 -14.06 -19.76
C TRP A 170 -6.00 -14.28 -21.22
N GLY A 171 -6.97 -15.21 -21.48
CA GLY A 171 -7.45 -15.51 -22.82
C GLY A 171 -7.98 -14.29 -23.56
N ASN A 172 -8.59 -13.34 -22.83
CA ASN A 172 -9.14 -12.12 -23.42
C ASN A 172 -8.08 -11.19 -24.03
N LEU A 173 -6.81 -11.28 -23.58
CA LEU A 173 -5.74 -10.45 -24.14
C LEU A 173 -5.44 -10.79 -25.60
N ARG A 174 -5.65 -12.03 -26.01
CA ARG A 174 -5.42 -12.51 -27.40
C ARG A 174 -6.29 -11.78 -28.43
N ASN A 175 -7.42 -11.22 -28.02
CA ASN A 175 -8.34 -10.50 -28.90
C ASN A 175 -7.85 -9.09 -29.24
N ASN A 176 -6.87 -8.56 -28.50
CA ASN A 176 -6.33 -7.21 -28.68
C ASN A 176 -5.11 -7.26 -29.61
N LYS A 177 -5.34 -7.43 -30.91
CA LYS A 177 -4.28 -7.59 -31.92
C LYS A 177 -3.36 -6.38 -32.08
N ASP A 178 -3.85 -5.19 -31.69
CA ASP A 178 -3.10 -3.92 -31.77
C ASP A 178 -2.23 -3.67 -30.52
N CYS A 179 -2.28 -4.57 -29.53
CA CYS A 179 -1.47 -4.52 -28.33
C CYS A 179 -0.39 -5.61 -28.33
N LEU A 180 0.74 -5.29 -27.70
CA LEU A 180 1.76 -6.25 -27.31
C LEU A 180 1.88 -6.19 -25.79
N PHE A 181 1.57 -7.30 -25.14
CA PHE A 181 1.58 -7.40 -23.67
C PHE A 181 2.93 -7.89 -23.19
N LEU A 182 3.48 -7.15 -22.23
CA LEU A 182 4.77 -7.42 -21.60
C LEU A 182 4.52 -7.67 -20.12
N SER A 183 5.12 -8.69 -19.55
CA SER A 183 5.04 -8.93 -18.10
C SER A 183 6.38 -9.38 -17.56
N ARG A 184 6.59 -9.18 -16.25
CA ARG A 184 7.78 -9.67 -15.56
C ARG A 184 7.82 -11.20 -15.56
N ASP A 185 6.69 -11.83 -15.30
CA ASP A 185 6.56 -13.27 -15.20
C ASP A 185 5.81 -13.83 -16.41
N PRO A 186 6.15 -15.05 -16.88
CA PRO A 186 5.46 -15.66 -18.01
C PRO A 186 3.95 -15.76 -17.76
N ILE A 187 3.15 -15.19 -18.67
CA ILE A 187 1.71 -15.37 -18.65
C ILE A 187 1.43 -16.79 -19.14
N LYS A 188 1.03 -17.68 -18.24
CA LYS A 188 0.62 -19.05 -18.59
C LYS A 188 -0.76 -19.00 -19.24
N HIS A 189 -0.84 -19.49 -20.45
CA HIS A 189 -2.06 -19.57 -21.27
C HIS A 189 -2.80 -20.85 -21.03
#